data_516e00340274436a6c80492d7b37eeb6
#
_entry.id   516e00340274436a6c80492d7b37eeb6
#
_cell.length_a   1.000
_cell.length_b   1.000
_cell.length_c   1.000
_cell.angle_alpha   90.00
_cell.angle_beta   90.00
_cell.angle_gamma   90.00
#
_symmetry.space_group_name_H-M   'P 1'
#
loop_
_entity.id
_entity.type
_entity.pdbx_description
1 polymer ?
#
loop_
_entity_poly.entity_id
_entity_poly.type
_entity_poly.pdbx_seq_one_letter_code
_entity_poly.pdbx_strand_id
1 'polypeptide(L)'
;MPRPADYVSFAPSIFGLLPKPRKAVLTEGEFVFGKELHVSPALSRELGETLGKFGVECVVDGDNPVVSAHNDASIAPEGFRIEITPGCISVTFSDDSGRRYALSALEQLLYLAFRFGADSALLECGVVEDAPCLKWRGVMLDSARHFQSADTICRLLKAMGRLRLNRFHWHLTDCQGWRIPSASAPELNTLSALQEGCYTVSDIERIRRVALENGISIIPEIDFPGHNQGLLSLHPELRCHPELLPNEICLGNPASLEFAKARYAEAMALFPESKYFHIGGDEAWDGEWRACTKCQARIQELGLGSARELEAWFMRTLSEFLIDNGRTPISWRTPAILTPQNILQCWGNANDMWGCAMHDQGKNLVISSIDNAYYLDYPQSAGEPRLQWMVMLPEEGIYAANPAAHMGEALGDRLLGLECPLWTEIVPEWRIGAKCFPRLVAASEAAWLPFDKKNYQDYLGRRTALELAGLEWW
;
A
#
# COMPACT_ATOMS: atom_id res chain seq x y z
N MET A 1 -29.12 33.47 -10.26
CA MET A 1 -29.40 32.46 -9.23
C MET A 1 -28.66 32.90 -7.97
N PRO A 2 -29.24 32.89 -6.78
CA PRO A 2 -28.53 33.23 -5.56
C PRO A 2 -27.39 32.22 -5.37
N ARG A 3 -26.22 32.69 -4.95
CA ARG A 3 -25.05 31.85 -4.66
C ARG A 3 -25.39 30.90 -3.51
N PRO A 4 -24.87 29.64 -3.50
CA PRO A 4 -25.09 28.72 -2.39
C PRO A 4 -24.39 29.11 -1.08
N ALA A 5 -23.96 30.36 -0.95
CA ALA A 5 -23.12 30.88 0.12
C ALA A 5 -23.72 30.91 1.53
N ASP A 6 -24.99 30.54 1.69
CA ASP A 6 -25.70 30.78 2.95
C ASP A 6 -25.79 29.55 3.89
N TYR A 7 -25.16 28.41 3.57
CA TYR A 7 -25.43 27.18 4.32
C TYR A 7 -24.23 26.34 4.80
N VAL A 8 -22.98 26.70 4.51
CA VAL A 8 -21.85 25.94 5.05
C VAL A 8 -20.80 26.91 5.60
N SER A 9 -20.78 27.08 6.92
CA SER A 9 -19.62 27.62 7.62
C SER A 9 -18.47 26.63 7.47
N PHE A 10 -17.60 26.82 6.48
CA PHE A 10 -16.40 26.02 6.34
C PHE A 10 -15.45 26.34 7.48
N ALA A 11 -14.92 25.30 8.13
CA ALA A 11 -13.79 25.44 9.03
C ALA A 11 -12.61 26.09 8.28
N PRO A 12 -11.73 26.82 8.97
CA PRO A 12 -10.49 27.34 8.39
C PRO A 12 -9.70 26.25 7.66
N SER A 13 -9.06 26.63 6.53
CA SER A 13 -8.45 25.69 5.59
C SER A 13 -7.46 24.73 6.24
N ILE A 14 -6.67 25.18 7.23
CA ILE A 14 -5.70 24.35 7.94
C ILE A 14 -6.34 23.21 8.76
N PHE A 15 -7.62 23.30 9.08
CA PHE A 15 -8.38 22.24 9.75
C PHE A 15 -9.08 21.30 8.75
N GLY A 16 -9.08 21.65 7.46
CA GLY A 16 -9.72 20.87 6.39
C GLY A 16 -8.87 19.73 5.82
N LEU A 17 -7.65 19.55 6.29
CA LEU A 17 -6.69 18.58 5.74
C LEU A 17 -7.04 17.12 6.01
N LEU A 18 -6.69 16.25 5.04
CA LEU A 18 -6.75 14.79 5.13
C LEU A 18 -5.40 14.16 4.70
N PRO A 19 -4.85 13.24 5.51
CA PRO A 19 -5.24 12.93 6.89
C PRO A 19 -5.21 14.16 7.79
N LYS A 20 -6.01 14.13 8.88
CA LYS A 20 -6.02 15.20 9.89
C LYS A 20 -4.63 15.39 10.49
N PRO A 21 -4.10 16.62 10.52
CA PRO A 21 -2.79 16.85 11.13
C PRO A 21 -2.80 16.63 12.64
N ARG A 22 -1.66 16.22 13.19
CA ARG A 22 -1.47 16.08 14.64
C ARG A 22 -1.71 17.38 15.39
N LYS A 23 -1.31 18.49 14.78
CA LYS A 23 -1.49 19.82 15.35
C LYS A 23 -1.76 20.83 14.24
N ALA A 24 -2.79 21.63 14.42
CA ALA A 24 -3.09 22.80 13.60
C ALA A 24 -3.50 23.95 14.52
N VAL A 25 -2.91 25.12 14.35
CA VAL A 25 -3.16 26.31 15.18
C VAL A 25 -3.28 27.51 14.27
N LEU A 26 -4.40 28.25 14.39
CA LEU A 26 -4.58 29.53 13.72
C LEU A 26 -3.73 30.61 14.37
N THR A 27 -3.25 31.55 13.54
CA THR A 27 -2.65 32.82 13.95
C THR A 27 -3.40 33.97 13.28
N GLU A 28 -3.11 35.20 13.65
CA GLU A 28 -3.74 36.36 13.05
C GLU A 28 -3.23 36.60 11.60
N GLY A 29 -4.14 36.99 10.71
CA GLY A 29 -3.85 37.38 9.34
C GLY A 29 -4.23 36.34 8.29
N GLU A 30 -4.04 36.73 7.04
CA GLU A 30 -4.35 35.92 5.84
C GLU A 30 -3.21 36.04 4.85
N PHE A 31 -2.89 34.93 4.19
CA PHE A 31 -2.00 34.88 3.03
C PHE A 31 -2.85 34.98 1.76
N VAL A 32 -2.60 35.97 0.92
CA VAL A 32 -3.36 36.20 -0.31
C VAL A 32 -2.54 35.78 -1.52
N PHE A 33 -3.09 34.92 -2.36
CA PHE A 33 -2.44 34.49 -3.59
C PHE A 33 -2.54 35.58 -4.68
N GLY A 34 -1.38 35.86 -5.30
CA GLY A 34 -1.31 36.67 -6.52
C GLY A 34 -1.49 35.83 -7.79
N LYS A 35 -1.26 36.44 -8.96
CA LYS A 35 -1.24 35.72 -10.24
C LYS A 35 0.02 34.89 -10.44
N GLU A 36 1.06 35.18 -9.70
CA GLU A 36 2.32 34.44 -9.66
C GLU A 36 2.71 34.16 -8.21
N LEU A 37 3.41 33.04 -7.99
CA LEU A 37 3.91 32.63 -6.70
C LEU A 37 5.36 32.18 -6.83
N HIS A 38 6.26 32.85 -6.10
CA HIS A 38 7.68 32.52 -6.03
C HIS A 38 7.89 31.32 -5.11
N VAL A 39 8.37 30.21 -5.66
CA VAL A 39 8.46 28.92 -4.98
C VAL A 39 9.89 28.39 -4.98
N SER A 40 10.35 27.91 -3.84
CA SER A 40 11.63 27.22 -3.70
C SER A 40 11.77 26.05 -4.71
N PRO A 41 12.98 25.86 -5.31
CA PRO A 41 13.23 24.76 -6.24
C PRO A 41 12.80 23.37 -5.71
N ALA A 42 12.90 23.14 -4.40
CA ALA A 42 12.55 21.87 -3.75
C ALA A 42 11.05 21.52 -3.83
N LEU A 43 10.17 22.50 -4.09
CA LEU A 43 8.71 22.32 -4.14
C LEU A 43 8.11 22.70 -5.49
N SER A 44 8.87 23.39 -6.36
CA SER A 44 8.34 24.10 -7.53
C SER A 44 7.72 23.18 -8.57
N ARG A 45 8.27 21.98 -8.80
CA ARG A 45 7.76 21.06 -9.81
C ARG A 45 6.34 20.58 -9.47
N GLU A 46 6.18 20.01 -8.30
CA GLU A 46 4.91 19.39 -7.87
C GLU A 46 3.87 20.48 -7.55
N LEU A 47 4.28 21.57 -6.90
CA LEU A 47 3.38 22.67 -6.56
C LEU A 47 2.97 23.45 -7.81
N GLY A 48 3.85 23.57 -8.80
CA GLY A 48 3.57 24.23 -10.08
C GLY A 48 2.47 23.54 -10.88
N GLU A 49 2.42 22.21 -10.88
CA GLU A 49 1.32 21.45 -11.49
C GLU A 49 -0.03 21.79 -10.84
N THR A 50 -0.06 21.92 -9.52
CA THR A 50 -1.29 22.27 -8.79
C THR A 50 -1.67 23.74 -8.97
N LEU A 51 -0.74 24.66 -8.85
CA LEU A 51 -0.97 26.10 -9.07
C LEU A 51 -1.51 26.39 -10.47
N GLY A 52 -0.97 25.68 -11.48
CA GLY A 52 -1.42 25.82 -12.87
C GLY A 52 -2.91 25.49 -13.07
N LYS A 53 -3.48 24.57 -12.29
CA LYS A 53 -4.93 24.25 -12.31
C LYS A 53 -5.78 25.43 -11.88
N PHE A 54 -5.23 26.33 -11.08
CA PHE A 54 -5.90 27.53 -10.57
C PHE A 54 -5.48 28.82 -11.30
N GLY A 55 -4.69 28.70 -12.37
CA GLY A 55 -4.24 29.85 -13.17
C GLY A 55 -3.19 30.71 -12.46
N VAL A 56 -2.48 30.17 -11.48
CA VAL A 56 -1.37 30.83 -10.80
C VAL A 56 -0.05 30.35 -11.41
N GLU A 57 0.79 31.28 -11.83
CA GLU A 57 2.12 31.01 -12.36
C GLU A 57 3.08 30.63 -11.21
N CYS A 58 3.77 29.50 -11.34
CA CYS A 58 4.82 29.09 -10.41
C CYS A 58 6.18 29.60 -10.91
N VAL A 59 6.73 30.58 -10.22
CA VAL A 59 8.06 31.14 -10.50
C VAL A 59 9.08 30.46 -9.58
N VAL A 60 10.07 29.78 -10.16
CA VAL A 60 11.13 29.14 -9.37
C VAL A 60 12.09 30.22 -8.85
N ASP A 61 12.20 30.34 -7.52
CA ASP A 61 13.03 31.34 -6.86
C ASP A 61 13.90 30.64 -5.79
N GLY A 62 15.22 30.71 -5.99
CA GLY A 62 16.20 30.12 -5.06
C GLY A 62 16.66 31.08 -3.98
N ASP A 63 16.51 32.37 -4.19
CA ASP A 63 17.10 33.40 -3.33
C ASP A 63 16.10 33.96 -2.30
N ASN A 64 14.87 34.23 -2.74
CA ASN A 64 13.85 34.82 -1.87
C ASN A 64 12.43 34.27 -2.18
N PRO A 65 12.22 32.95 -2.05
CA PRO A 65 10.91 32.36 -2.34
C PRO A 65 9.86 32.75 -1.31
N VAL A 66 8.67 33.06 -1.79
CA VAL A 66 7.49 33.28 -0.95
C VAL A 66 7.02 31.94 -0.33
N VAL A 67 7.19 30.84 -1.07
CA VAL A 67 7.00 29.48 -0.55
C VAL A 67 8.37 28.83 -0.41
N SER A 68 8.88 28.80 0.82
CA SER A 68 10.22 28.29 1.14
C SER A 68 10.21 26.83 1.61
N ALA A 69 11.34 26.14 1.46
CA ALA A 69 11.52 24.74 1.87
C ALA A 69 12.82 24.55 2.63
N HIS A 70 12.76 23.91 3.79
CA HIS A 70 13.89 23.68 4.68
C HIS A 70 13.90 22.24 5.17
N ASN A 71 15.08 21.60 5.18
CA ASN A 71 15.26 20.31 5.81
C ASN A 71 15.68 20.52 7.28
N ASP A 72 15.02 19.82 8.19
CA ASP A 72 15.33 19.81 9.63
C ASP A 72 15.16 18.41 10.21
N ALA A 73 16.27 17.72 10.41
CA ALA A 73 16.29 16.36 10.95
C ALA A 73 15.84 16.26 12.43
N SER A 74 15.56 17.37 13.10
CA SER A 74 14.99 17.38 14.45
C SER A 74 13.47 17.10 14.46
N ILE A 75 12.80 17.26 13.32
CA ILE A 75 11.40 16.87 13.14
C ILE A 75 11.32 15.32 13.12
N ALA A 76 10.22 14.77 13.64
CA ALA A 76 9.99 13.33 13.64
C ALA A 76 10.14 12.72 12.21
N PRO A 77 10.60 11.48 12.07
CA PRO A 77 10.69 10.82 10.75
C PRO A 77 9.38 10.90 9.97
N GLU A 78 9.46 11.13 8.67
CA GLU A 78 8.32 11.37 7.77
C GLU A 78 7.49 12.63 8.16
N GLY A 79 7.95 13.43 9.11
CA GLY A 79 7.24 14.60 9.63
C GLY A 79 7.50 15.87 8.82
N PHE A 80 6.57 16.83 8.99
CA PHE A 80 6.68 18.15 8.41
C PHE A 80 5.99 19.22 9.27
N ARG A 81 6.36 20.47 9.00
CA ARG A 81 5.72 21.68 9.54
C ARG A 81 5.46 22.65 8.39
N ILE A 82 4.26 23.17 8.30
CA ILE A 82 3.89 24.29 7.42
C ILE A 82 3.53 25.46 8.29
N GLU A 83 4.15 26.62 8.05
CA GLU A 83 3.83 27.87 8.71
C GLU A 83 3.39 28.88 7.66
N ILE A 84 2.18 29.42 7.82
CA ILE A 84 1.55 30.38 6.93
C ILE A 84 1.49 31.71 7.65
N THR A 85 2.09 32.74 7.06
CA THR A 85 2.07 34.13 7.53
C THR A 85 1.51 35.02 6.43
N PRO A 86 1.18 36.30 6.67
CA PRO A 86 0.71 37.20 5.61
C PRO A 86 1.71 37.38 4.44
N GLY A 87 3.00 37.15 4.70
CA GLY A 87 4.06 37.40 3.71
C GLY A 87 4.66 36.15 3.09
N CYS A 88 4.53 34.98 3.70
CA CYS A 88 5.18 33.77 3.21
C CYS A 88 4.54 32.47 3.74
N ILE A 89 4.84 31.37 3.06
CA ILE A 89 4.58 30.00 3.48
C ILE A 89 5.93 29.30 3.65
N SER A 90 6.24 28.87 4.87
CA SER A 90 7.47 28.11 5.16
C SER A 90 7.16 26.64 5.38
N VAL A 91 7.85 25.77 4.64
CA VAL A 91 7.74 24.31 4.77
C VAL A 91 9.02 23.76 5.34
N THR A 92 8.93 23.12 6.49
CA THR A 92 10.05 22.40 7.11
C THR A 92 9.74 20.91 7.18
N PHE A 93 10.69 20.04 6.86
CA PHE A 93 10.48 18.59 6.79
C PHE A 93 11.72 17.81 7.26
N SER A 94 11.49 16.60 7.79
CA SER A 94 12.57 15.73 8.30
C SER A 94 13.37 15.04 7.19
N ASP A 95 12.68 14.63 6.13
CA ASP A 95 13.19 13.78 5.06
C ASP A 95 12.34 13.95 3.78
N ASP A 96 12.66 13.23 2.71
CA ASP A 96 11.93 13.32 1.45
C ASP A 96 10.44 12.87 1.57
N SER A 97 10.15 11.92 2.46
CA SER A 97 8.75 11.55 2.75
C SER A 97 7.99 12.71 3.40
N GLY A 98 8.58 13.35 4.42
CA GLY A 98 8.01 14.55 5.05
C GLY A 98 7.78 15.68 4.04
N ARG A 99 8.73 15.90 3.10
CA ARG A 99 8.57 16.87 2.00
C ARG A 99 7.36 16.56 1.12
N ARG A 100 7.19 15.30 0.70
CA ARG A 100 6.06 14.86 -0.12
C ARG A 100 4.73 15.01 0.61
N TYR A 101 4.69 14.71 1.90
CA TYR A 101 3.48 14.84 2.70
C TYR A 101 3.12 16.31 2.95
N ALA A 102 4.11 17.18 3.09
CA ALA A 102 3.87 18.62 3.11
C ALA A 102 3.30 19.12 1.78
N LEU A 103 3.82 18.65 0.63
CA LEU A 103 3.28 18.96 -0.69
C LEU A 103 1.83 18.49 -0.84
N SER A 104 1.49 17.28 -0.38
CA SER A 104 0.10 16.80 -0.34
C SER A 104 -0.80 17.71 0.50
N ALA A 105 -0.31 18.19 1.65
CA ALA A 105 -1.05 19.15 2.48
C ALA A 105 -1.21 20.51 1.77
N LEU A 106 -0.17 21.03 1.15
CA LEU A 106 -0.24 22.27 0.38
C LEU A 106 -1.20 22.17 -0.81
N GLU A 107 -1.21 21.04 -1.54
CA GLU A 107 -2.20 20.79 -2.59
C GLU A 107 -3.62 20.94 -2.05
N GLN A 108 -3.93 20.29 -0.94
CA GLN A 108 -5.26 20.36 -0.31
C GLN A 108 -5.59 21.79 0.15
N LEU A 109 -4.62 22.50 0.75
CA LEU A 109 -4.80 23.91 1.12
C LEU A 109 -5.11 24.79 -0.08
N LEU A 110 -4.46 24.57 -1.24
CA LEU A 110 -4.76 25.30 -2.48
C LEU A 110 -6.20 25.02 -2.95
N TYR A 111 -6.64 23.75 -2.97
CA TYR A 111 -8.03 23.45 -3.31
C TYR A 111 -9.02 24.17 -2.38
N LEU A 112 -8.75 24.19 -1.08
CA LEU A 112 -9.59 24.88 -0.10
C LEU A 112 -9.54 26.42 -0.26
N ALA A 113 -8.39 26.99 -0.63
CA ALA A 113 -8.22 28.41 -0.86
C ALA A 113 -8.97 28.91 -2.11
N PHE A 114 -8.89 28.13 -3.21
CA PHE A 114 -9.50 28.45 -4.50
C PHE A 114 -10.94 27.95 -4.66
N ARG A 115 -11.50 27.33 -3.64
CA ARG A 115 -12.92 26.94 -3.63
C ARG A 115 -13.79 28.14 -4.01
N PHE A 116 -14.76 27.93 -4.89
CA PHE A 116 -15.70 28.96 -5.39
C PHE A 116 -15.16 29.89 -6.50
N GLY A 117 -14.00 29.61 -7.11
CA GLY A 117 -13.50 30.37 -8.25
C GLY A 117 -13.33 31.87 -7.93
N ALA A 118 -12.80 32.16 -6.76
CA ALA A 118 -12.54 33.54 -6.33
C ALA A 118 -11.42 34.19 -7.15
N ASP A 119 -11.59 35.44 -7.54
CA ASP A 119 -10.54 36.24 -8.22
C ASP A 119 -9.32 36.45 -7.32
N SER A 120 -9.45 36.23 -6.02
CA SER A 120 -8.37 36.20 -5.02
C SER A 120 -8.57 35.02 -4.08
N ALA A 121 -7.65 34.05 -4.11
CA ALA A 121 -7.59 32.97 -3.12
C ALA A 121 -6.85 33.45 -1.89
N LEU A 122 -7.29 32.97 -0.73
CA LEU A 122 -6.65 33.26 0.55
C LEU A 122 -6.54 32.01 1.42
N LEU A 123 -5.51 31.98 2.26
CA LEU A 123 -5.35 31.02 3.34
C LEU A 123 -5.27 31.77 4.66
N GLU A 124 -5.97 31.29 5.67
CA GLU A 124 -5.80 31.79 7.04
C GLU A 124 -4.38 31.47 7.53
N CYS A 125 -3.77 32.43 8.21
CA CYS A 125 -2.44 32.22 8.80
C CYS A 125 -2.49 31.21 9.94
N GLY A 126 -1.43 30.43 10.05
CA GLY A 126 -1.37 29.37 11.07
C GLY A 126 -0.20 28.44 10.90
N VAL A 127 -0.17 27.44 11.76
CA VAL A 127 0.87 26.41 11.79
C VAL A 127 0.23 25.04 11.76
N VAL A 128 0.72 24.20 10.87
CA VAL A 128 0.42 22.77 10.79
C VAL A 128 1.69 21.99 11.12
N GLU A 129 1.64 21.09 12.11
CA GLU A 129 2.72 20.16 12.43
C GLU A 129 2.17 18.73 12.34
N ASP A 130 2.86 17.86 11.60
CA ASP A 130 2.33 16.55 11.30
C ASP A 130 3.41 15.49 11.11
N ALA A 131 3.03 14.23 11.41
CA ALA A 131 3.81 13.03 11.15
C ALA A 131 2.91 11.78 11.28
N PRO A 132 3.19 10.67 10.59
CA PRO A 132 2.36 9.46 10.68
C PRO A 132 2.45 8.77 12.05
N CYS A 133 1.37 8.09 12.44
CA CYS A 133 1.35 7.21 13.61
C CYS A 133 1.94 5.83 13.26
N LEU A 134 1.50 5.25 12.14
CA LEU A 134 1.95 3.94 11.70
C LEU A 134 3.00 4.06 10.58
N LYS A 135 4.02 3.22 10.63
CA LYS A 135 5.12 3.19 9.64
C LYS A 135 4.73 2.51 8.33
N TRP A 136 3.81 1.55 8.38
CA TRP A 136 3.29 0.81 7.22
C TRP A 136 1.86 1.26 6.93
N ARG A 137 1.65 1.82 5.75
CA ARG A 137 0.37 2.31 5.28
C ARG A 137 0.21 1.81 3.85
N GLY A 138 -0.31 0.58 3.72
CA GLY A 138 -0.23 -0.21 2.51
C GLY A 138 -1.55 -0.38 1.77
N VAL A 139 -1.41 -0.64 0.47
CA VAL A 139 -2.46 -1.18 -0.40
C VAL A 139 -1.88 -2.37 -1.12
N MET A 140 -2.58 -3.51 -1.12
CA MET A 140 -2.27 -4.64 -1.98
C MET A 140 -3.22 -4.66 -3.17
N LEU A 141 -2.68 -4.95 -4.35
CA LEU A 141 -3.46 -5.16 -5.58
C LEU A 141 -3.14 -6.53 -6.17
N ASP A 142 -4.19 -7.33 -6.34
CA ASP A 142 -4.11 -8.61 -7.02
C ASP A 142 -4.23 -8.41 -8.54
N SER A 143 -3.12 -8.60 -9.24
CA SER A 143 -3.08 -8.60 -10.71
C SER A 143 -3.17 -10.00 -11.30
N ALA A 144 -3.06 -11.04 -10.46
CA ALA A 144 -3.06 -12.42 -10.93
C ALA A 144 -4.46 -12.89 -11.34
N ARG A 145 -5.51 -12.56 -10.56
CA ARG A 145 -6.90 -12.97 -10.86
C ARG A 145 -7.48 -12.14 -11.99
N HIS A 146 -7.42 -10.81 -11.91
CA HIS A 146 -7.73 -9.91 -13.04
C HIS A 146 -6.56 -8.97 -13.29
N PHE A 147 -6.17 -8.84 -14.57
CA PHE A 147 -5.10 -7.95 -14.99
C PHE A 147 -5.54 -6.48 -14.91
N GLN A 148 -4.62 -5.61 -14.51
CA GLN A 148 -4.81 -4.16 -14.62
C GLN A 148 -3.70 -3.57 -15.47
N SER A 149 -4.05 -2.60 -16.30
CA SER A 149 -3.09 -1.86 -17.12
C SER A 149 -2.09 -1.07 -16.26
N ALA A 150 -0.91 -0.83 -16.80
CA ALA A 150 0.07 0.05 -16.18
C ALA A 150 -0.50 1.47 -15.90
N ASP A 151 -1.45 1.94 -16.71
CA ASP A 151 -2.12 3.22 -16.50
C ASP A 151 -2.96 3.23 -15.23
N THR A 152 -3.74 2.18 -15.00
CA THR A 152 -4.55 2.01 -13.77
C THR A 152 -3.66 1.95 -12.54
N ILE A 153 -2.57 1.18 -12.58
CA ILE A 153 -1.62 1.09 -11.45
C ILE A 153 -0.95 2.44 -11.20
N CYS A 154 -0.49 3.14 -12.24
CA CYS A 154 0.12 4.46 -12.10
C CYS A 154 -0.87 5.48 -11.51
N ARG A 155 -2.16 5.40 -11.86
CA ARG A 155 -3.21 6.22 -11.25
C ARG A 155 -3.38 5.91 -9.76
N LEU A 156 -3.43 4.62 -9.40
CA LEU A 156 -3.51 4.19 -8.00
C LEU A 156 -2.32 4.70 -7.19
N LEU A 157 -1.11 4.57 -7.71
CA LEU A 157 0.11 5.05 -7.04
C LEU A 157 0.09 6.57 -6.80
N LYS A 158 -0.38 7.36 -7.76
CA LYS A 158 -0.55 8.82 -7.57
C LYS A 158 -1.57 9.15 -6.49
N ALA A 159 -2.71 8.45 -6.48
CA ALA A 159 -3.72 8.60 -5.45
C ALA A 159 -3.19 8.18 -4.07
N MET A 160 -2.42 7.08 -3.98
CA MET A 160 -1.75 6.64 -2.76
C MET A 160 -0.77 7.71 -2.23
N GLY A 161 0.04 8.30 -3.10
CA GLY A 161 0.98 9.38 -2.72
C GLY A 161 0.25 10.60 -2.13
N ARG A 162 -0.84 11.04 -2.77
CA ARG A 162 -1.71 12.12 -2.27
C ARG A 162 -2.30 11.80 -0.89
N LEU A 163 -2.63 10.54 -0.64
CA LEU A 163 -3.16 10.05 0.63
C LEU A 163 -2.06 9.66 1.65
N ARG A 164 -0.79 9.92 1.35
CA ARG A 164 0.36 9.60 2.22
C ARG A 164 0.46 8.11 2.57
N LEU A 165 -0.10 7.24 1.71
CA LEU A 165 0.14 5.80 1.74
C LEU A 165 1.54 5.54 1.15
N ASN A 166 2.28 4.55 1.71
CA ASN A 166 3.70 4.43 1.40
C ASN A 166 4.15 3.01 0.98
N ARG A 167 3.23 2.05 0.89
CA ARG A 167 3.52 0.67 0.50
C ARG A 167 2.51 0.20 -0.54
N PHE A 168 3.02 -0.26 -1.67
CA PHE A 168 2.24 -0.92 -2.72
C PHE A 168 2.66 -2.38 -2.80
N HIS A 169 1.86 -3.26 -2.24
CA HIS A 169 2.02 -4.71 -2.32
C HIS A 169 1.37 -5.18 -3.62
N TRP A 170 2.16 -5.81 -4.47
CA TRP A 170 1.72 -6.21 -5.81
C TRP A 170 1.72 -7.72 -5.92
N HIS A 171 0.53 -8.32 -5.83
CA HIS A 171 0.30 -9.76 -5.98
C HIS A 171 0.32 -10.11 -7.46
N LEU A 172 1.44 -10.68 -7.92
CA LEU A 172 1.78 -10.84 -9.33
C LEU A 172 1.52 -12.24 -9.87
N THR A 173 1.36 -13.23 -8.99
CA THR A 173 1.23 -14.65 -9.37
C THR A 173 0.21 -15.35 -8.50
N ASP A 174 -0.61 -16.18 -9.16
CA ASP A 174 -1.60 -17.06 -8.53
C ASP A 174 -2.02 -18.17 -9.49
N CYS A 175 -2.99 -19.01 -9.13
CA CYS A 175 -3.53 -20.08 -9.95
C CYS A 175 -3.97 -19.63 -11.34
N GLN A 176 -4.48 -18.39 -11.46
CA GLN A 176 -5.09 -17.85 -12.68
C GLN A 176 -4.10 -17.12 -13.59
N GLY A 177 -2.96 -16.68 -13.07
CA GLY A 177 -2.06 -15.87 -13.88
C GLY A 177 -0.67 -15.70 -13.31
N TRP A 178 0.28 -15.51 -14.22
CA TRP A 178 1.65 -15.13 -13.96
C TRP A 178 1.93 -13.81 -14.69
N ARG A 179 1.94 -12.69 -13.97
CA ARG A 179 1.91 -11.34 -14.55
C ARG A 179 3.28 -10.66 -14.68
N ILE A 180 4.32 -11.28 -14.15
CA ILE A 180 5.70 -10.76 -14.19
C ILE A 180 6.50 -11.45 -15.31
N PRO A 181 7.32 -10.72 -16.11
CA PRO A 181 8.16 -11.33 -17.12
C PRO A 181 9.14 -12.34 -16.51
N SER A 182 9.28 -13.49 -17.15
CA SER A 182 10.28 -14.49 -16.80
C SER A 182 11.15 -14.80 -18.02
N ALA A 183 12.45 -14.54 -17.91
CA ALA A 183 13.41 -14.80 -18.97
C ALA A 183 13.82 -16.28 -19.02
N SER A 184 13.90 -16.94 -17.85
CA SER A 184 14.32 -18.35 -17.76
C SER A 184 13.16 -19.35 -17.81
N ALA A 185 11.91 -18.87 -17.74
CA ALA A 185 10.69 -19.66 -17.93
C ALA A 185 9.64 -18.84 -18.70
N PRO A 186 9.90 -18.49 -19.96
CA PRO A 186 9.04 -17.60 -20.74
C PRO A 186 7.63 -18.19 -21.02
N GLU A 187 7.46 -19.49 -20.91
CA GLU A 187 6.17 -20.19 -20.99
C GLU A 187 5.19 -19.72 -19.91
N LEU A 188 5.65 -19.26 -18.74
CA LEU A 188 4.79 -18.70 -17.70
C LEU A 188 3.99 -17.49 -18.20
N ASN A 189 4.58 -16.69 -19.08
CA ASN A 189 3.92 -15.53 -19.65
C ASN A 189 2.79 -15.89 -20.64
N THR A 190 2.75 -17.14 -21.14
CA THR A 190 1.65 -17.60 -21.98
C THR A 190 0.35 -17.79 -21.20
N LEU A 191 0.43 -18.18 -19.92
CA LEU A 191 -0.73 -18.23 -19.03
C LEU A 191 -1.44 -16.87 -18.96
N SER A 192 -0.65 -15.83 -18.80
CA SER A 192 -1.14 -14.46 -18.70
C SER A 192 -1.73 -13.93 -20.00
N ALA A 193 -1.14 -14.30 -21.14
CA ALA A 193 -1.63 -13.88 -22.45
C ALA A 193 -3.02 -14.46 -22.77
N LEU A 194 -3.32 -15.66 -22.26
CA LEU A 194 -4.64 -16.29 -22.42
C LEU A 194 -5.70 -15.70 -21.48
N GLN A 195 -5.28 -14.97 -20.48
CA GLN A 195 -6.13 -14.46 -19.39
C GLN A 195 -5.97 -12.94 -19.17
N GLU A 196 -5.98 -12.11 -20.19
CA GLU A 196 -5.98 -10.64 -20.10
C GLU A 196 -4.61 -9.94 -20.20
N GLY A 197 -3.45 -10.57 -20.00
CA GLY A 197 -2.16 -9.93 -20.22
C GLY A 197 -1.05 -10.24 -19.21
N CYS A 198 0.11 -9.69 -19.51
CA CYS A 198 1.32 -9.75 -18.68
C CYS A 198 2.05 -8.41 -18.80
N TYR A 199 2.68 -7.97 -17.73
CA TYR A 199 3.47 -6.73 -17.78
C TYR A 199 4.73 -6.94 -18.59
N THR A 200 5.08 -5.95 -19.39
CA THR A 200 6.40 -5.86 -20.02
C THR A 200 7.42 -5.29 -19.04
N VAL A 201 8.72 -5.46 -19.32
CA VAL A 201 9.78 -4.78 -18.54
C VAL A 201 9.56 -3.27 -18.55
N SER A 202 9.15 -2.70 -19.67
CA SER A 202 8.86 -1.24 -19.78
C SER A 202 7.68 -0.81 -18.91
N ASP A 203 6.63 -1.64 -18.78
CA ASP A 203 5.52 -1.35 -17.88
C ASP A 203 5.99 -1.32 -16.43
N ILE A 204 6.79 -2.30 -16.02
CA ILE A 204 7.36 -2.39 -14.67
C ILE A 204 8.26 -1.17 -14.39
N GLU A 205 9.13 -0.81 -15.32
CA GLU A 205 9.99 0.38 -15.18
C GLU A 205 9.18 1.68 -15.03
N ARG A 206 8.10 1.82 -15.80
CA ARG A 206 7.19 2.96 -15.70
C ARG A 206 6.49 2.99 -14.35
N ILE A 207 5.95 1.87 -13.89
CA ILE A 207 5.26 1.75 -12.59
C ILE A 207 6.23 2.06 -11.45
N ARG A 208 7.45 1.50 -11.48
CA ARG A 208 8.51 1.78 -10.48
C ARG A 208 8.85 3.26 -10.41
N ARG A 209 9.02 3.92 -11.56
CA ARG A 209 9.29 5.36 -11.60
C ARG A 209 8.17 6.16 -10.95
N VAL A 210 6.90 5.88 -11.28
CA VAL A 210 5.75 6.55 -10.67
C VAL A 210 5.67 6.28 -9.17
N ALA A 211 5.96 5.06 -8.72
CA ALA A 211 6.01 4.74 -7.29
C ALA A 211 7.08 5.57 -6.56
N LEU A 212 8.31 5.64 -7.10
CA LEU A 212 9.40 6.43 -6.54
C LEU A 212 9.05 7.93 -6.49
N GLU A 213 8.48 8.47 -7.56
CA GLU A 213 8.04 9.87 -7.62
C GLU A 213 6.99 10.20 -6.54
N ASN A 214 6.19 9.22 -6.13
CA ASN A 214 5.16 9.37 -5.09
C ASN A 214 5.59 8.86 -3.71
N GLY A 215 6.85 8.50 -3.51
CA GLY A 215 7.38 8.03 -2.22
C GLY A 215 6.86 6.66 -1.78
N ILE A 216 6.48 5.80 -2.74
CA ILE A 216 5.89 4.50 -2.49
C ILE A 216 6.92 3.39 -2.76
N SER A 217 7.09 2.51 -1.79
CA SER A 217 7.87 1.28 -1.98
C SER A 217 6.97 0.18 -2.55
N ILE A 218 7.38 -0.43 -3.66
CA ILE A 218 6.72 -1.61 -4.22
C ILE A 218 7.20 -2.84 -3.45
N ILE A 219 6.27 -3.71 -3.11
CA ILE A 219 6.52 -5.04 -2.55
C ILE A 219 6.01 -6.07 -3.57
N PRO A 220 6.87 -6.62 -4.43
CA PRO A 220 6.45 -7.67 -5.35
C PRO A 220 6.21 -8.97 -4.58
N GLU A 221 5.09 -9.64 -4.90
CA GLU A 221 4.76 -10.96 -4.39
C GLU A 221 4.84 -12.00 -5.50
N ILE A 222 5.51 -13.10 -5.19
CA ILE A 222 5.46 -14.36 -5.92
C ILE A 222 5.12 -15.43 -4.92
N ASP A 223 3.95 -16.02 -5.07
CA ASP A 223 3.40 -16.93 -4.06
C ASP A 223 3.94 -18.35 -4.22
N PHE A 224 4.47 -18.89 -3.13
CA PHE A 224 4.87 -20.26 -2.93
C PHE A 224 4.58 -20.69 -1.47
N PRO A 225 4.32 -21.96 -1.20
CA PRO A 225 4.27 -23.12 -2.11
C PRO A 225 2.88 -23.38 -2.70
N GLY A 226 1.83 -22.68 -2.20
CA GLY A 226 0.46 -22.74 -2.71
C GLY A 226 0.23 -21.85 -3.92
N HIS A 227 -1.03 -21.78 -4.37
CA HIS A 227 -1.48 -20.89 -5.46
C HIS A 227 -0.74 -21.05 -6.80
N ASN A 228 -0.23 -22.27 -7.08
CA ASN A 228 0.63 -22.55 -8.23
C ASN A 228 -0.03 -23.41 -9.33
N GLN A 229 -1.35 -23.59 -9.32
CA GLN A 229 -2.03 -24.45 -10.29
C GLN A 229 -1.73 -24.06 -11.75
N GLY A 230 -1.73 -22.76 -12.05
CA GLY A 230 -1.36 -22.24 -13.38
C GLY A 230 0.06 -22.62 -13.77
N LEU A 231 1.04 -22.33 -12.92
CA LEU A 231 2.44 -22.71 -13.09
C LEU A 231 2.56 -24.22 -13.28
N LEU A 232 1.93 -25.00 -12.42
CA LEU A 232 2.01 -26.47 -12.46
C LEU A 232 1.33 -27.09 -13.68
N SER A 233 0.42 -26.38 -14.36
CA SER A 233 -0.13 -26.82 -15.64
C SER A 233 0.93 -26.88 -16.74
N LEU A 234 1.92 -26.00 -16.69
CA LEU A 234 3.05 -25.92 -17.61
C LEU A 234 4.26 -26.76 -17.16
N HIS A 235 4.41 -26.96 -15.85
CA HIS A 235 5.55 -27.65 -15.22
C HIS A 235 5.14 -28.90 -14.45
N PRO A 236 4.66 -29.96 -15.14
CA PRO A 236 4.23 -31.20 -14.47
C PRO A 236 5.35 -31.90 -13.69
N GLU A 237 6.62 -31.67 -14.03
CA GLU A 237 7.78 -32.19 -13.31
C GLU A 237 7.92 -31.64 -11.89
N LEU A 238 7.31 -30.48 -11.60
CA LEU A 238 7.30 -29.85 -10.27
C LEU A 238 6.14 -30.31 -9.42
N ARG A 239 5.27 -31.21 -9.90
CA ARG A 239 4.15 -31.81 -9.13
C ARG A 239 4.60 -32.97 -8.26
N CYS A 240 3.87 -33.20 -7.19
CA CYS A 240 4.00 -34.43 -6.41
C CYS A 240 3.63 -35.64 -7.25
N HIS A 241 2.49 -35.57 -7.93
CA HIS A 241 1.92 -36.59 -8.82
C HIS A 241 1.70 -35.97 -10.19
N PRO A 242 2.47 -36.35 -11.25
CA PRO A 242 2.39 -35.71 -12.56
C PRO A 242 1.01 -35.78 -13.23
N GLU A 243 0.20 -36.77 -12.88
CA GLU A 243 -1.16 -36.98 -13.41
C GLU A 243 -2.22 -36.10 -12.74
N LEU A 244 -1.92 -35.49 -11.61
CA LEU A 244 -2.81 -34.57 -10.90
C LEU A 244 -2.42 -33.13 -11.19
N LEU A 245 -3.35 -32.20 -11.05
CA LEU A 245 -3.08 -30.77 -11.11
C LEU A 245 -3.35 -30.14 -9.74
N PRO A 246 -2.38 -30.23 -8.80
CA PRO A 246 -2.53 -29.70 -7.45
C PRO A 246 -2.38 -28.16 -7.45
N ASN A 247 -2.68 -27.58 -6.31
CA ASN A 247 -2.43 -26.17 -6.01
C ASN A 247 -0.98 -25.94 -5.53
N GLU A 248 -0.34 -26.97 -4.98
CA GLU A 248 0.95 -26.87 -4.29
C GLU A 248 2.09 -27.49 -5.12
N ILE A 249 3.25 -26.80 -5.10
CA ILE A 249 4.49 -27.32 -5.68
C ILE A 249 5.06 -28.48 -4.84
N CYS A 250 5.76 -29.42 -5.47
CA CYS A 250 6.37 -30.56 -4.78
C CYS A 250 7.60 -30.14 -3.96
N LEU A 251 7.50 -30.08 -2.64
CA LEU A 251 8.58 -29.66 -1.76
C LEU A 251 9.73 -30.68 -1.63
N GLY A 252 9.46 -31.95 -1.95
CA GLY A 252 10.46 -33.00 -1.97
C GLY A 252 11.32 -33.00 -3.25
N ASN A 253 10.90 -32.30 -4.30
CA ASN A 253 11.69 -32.19 -5.51
C ASN A 253 12.69 -31.03 -5.40
N PRO A 254 14.03 -31.28 -5.46
CA PRO A 254 15.01 -30.20 -5.41
C PRO A 254 14.82 -29.13 -6.48
N ALA A 255 14.33 -29.51 -7.68
CA ALA A 255 14.05 -28.58 -8.74
C ALA A 255 13.00 -27.52 -8.37
N SER A 256 12.07 -27.82 -7.47
CA SER A 256 11.05 -26.88 -7.01
C SER A 256 11.67 -25.69 -6.24
N LEU A 257 12.63 -25.95 -5.39
CA LEU A 257 13.31 -24.90 -4.64
C LEU A 257 14.18 -24.03 -5.55
N GLU A 258 14.92 -24.65 -6.47
CA GLU A 258 15.74 -23.92 -7.42
C GLU A 258 14.89 -23.12 -8.41
N PHE A 259 13.74 -23.64 -8.81
CA PHE A 259 12.77 -22.91 -9.62
C PHE A 259 12.25 -21.67 -8.90
N ALA A 260 11.83 -21.79 -7.65
CA ALA A 260 11.35 -20.66 -6.84
C ALA A 260 12.45 -19.60 -6.66
N LYS A 261 13.68 -19.99 -6.30
CA LYS A 261 14.82 -19.09 -6.18
C LYS A 261 15.12 -18.33 -7.47
N ALA A 262 15.04 -19.00 -8.63
CA ALA A 262 15.23 -18.36 -9.92
C ALA A 262 14.16 -17.29 -10.19
N ARG A 263 12.91 -17.53 -9.82
CA ARG A 263 11.83 -16.52 -9.96
C ARG A 263 12.06 -15.32 -9.07
N TYR A 264 12.51 -15.51 -7.81
CA TYR A 264 12.88 -14.37 -6.95
C TYR A 264 14.11 -13.62 -7.45
N ALA A 265 15.10 -14.31 -8.03
CA ALA A 265 16.26 -13.65 -8.62
C ALA A 265 15.84 -12.74 -9.80
N GLU A 266 14.95 -13.21 -10.67
CA GLU A 266 14.40 -12.38 -11.75
C GLU A 266 13.58 -11.21 -11.21
N ALA A 267 12.74 -11.43 -10.21
CA ALA A 267 11.97 -10.36 -9.59
C ALA A 267 12.88 -9.32 -8.92
N MET A 268 13.96 -9.73 -8.24
CA MET A 268 14.91 -8.79 -7.67
C MET A 268 15.62 -7.93 -8.72
N ALA A 269 15.86 -8.47 -9.91
CA ALA A 269 16.41 -7.71 -11.03
C ALA A 269 15.41 -6.70 -11.60
N LEU A 270 14.12 -7.04 -11.62
CA LEU A 270 13.05 -6.17 -12.07
C LEU A 270 12.70 -5.08 -11.05
N PHE A 271 12.88 -5.34 -9.75
CA PHE A 271 12.58 -4.42 -8.66
C PHE A 271 13.83 -4.12 -7.78
N PRO A 272 14.89 -3.53 -8.34
CA PRO A 272 16.16 -3.35 -7.62
C PRO A 272 16.05 -2.44 -6.38
N GLU A 273 15.09 -1.50 -6.35
CA GLU A 273 14.87 -0.60 -5.21
C GLU A 273 14.04 -1.25 -4.10
N SER A 274 13.34 -2.37 -4.38
CA SER A 274 12.46 -3.00 -3.40
C SER A 274 13.26 -3.66 -2.29
N LYS A 275 13.11 -3.13 -1.10
CA LYS A 275 13.69 -3.71 0.12
C LYS A 275 12.95 -4.97 0.56
N TYR A 276 11.66 -5.03 0.29
CA TYR A 276 10.75 -6.07 0.76
C TYR A 276 10.28 -6.94 -0.40
N PHE A 277 10.19 -8.24 -0.15
CA PHE A 277 9.64 -9.22 -1.08
C PHE A 277 8.66 -10.12 -0.34
N HIS A 278 7.44 -10.25 -0.87
CA HIS A 278 6.44 -11.12 -0.29
C HIS A 278 6.54 -12.51 -0.95
N ILE A 279 6.56 -13.57 -0.12
CA ILE A 279 6.78 -14.95 -0.55
C ILE A 279 5.51 -15.81 -0.48
N GLY A 280 4.35 -15.20 -0.26
CA GLY A 280 3.09 -15.93 -0.10
C GLY A 280 3.05 -16.77 1.17
N GLY A 281 2.70 -18.03 1.03
CA GLY A 281 2.75 -19.04 2.10
C GLY A 281 1.42 -19.35 2.75
N ASP A 282 0.33 -18.83 2.22
CA ASP A 282 -1.03 -19.09 2.68
C ASP A 282 -1.67 -20.29 1.95
N GLU A 283 -2.72 -20.79 2.56
CA GLU A 283 -3.66 -21.78 2.01
C GLU A 283 -3.04 -23.03 1.36
N ALA A 284 -1.79 -23.37 1.69
CA ALA A 284 -1.15 -24.57 1.20
C ALA A 284 -1.61 -25.82 1.98
N TRP A 285 -2.06 -26.83 1.27
CA TRP A 285 -2.56 -28.08 1.84
C TRP A 285 -1.48 -29.16 1.80
N ASP A 286 -1.23 -29.80 2.92
CA ASP A 286 -0.17 -30.81 3.05
C ASP A 286 -0.54 -32.21 2.59
N GLY A 287 -1.78 -32.42 2.08
CA GLY A 287 -2.27 -33.72 1.65
C GLY A 287 -1.41 -34.37 0.57
N GLU A 288 -1.07 -33.59 -0.47
CA GLU A 288 -0.20 -34.05 -1.56
C GLU A 288 1.22 -34.42 -1.06
N TRP A 289 1.78 -33.59 -0.16
CA TRP A 289 3.13 -33.83 0.39
C TRP A 289 3.18 -35.06 1.29
N ARG A 290 2.10 -35.35 2.02
CA ARG A 290 1.99 -36.57 2.85
C ARG A 290 1.98 -37.83 2.01
N ALA A 291 1.34 -37.82 0.85
CA ALA A 291 1.25 -38.96 -0.05
C ALA A 291 2.47 -39.09 -0.99
N CYS A 292 3.25 -38.04 -1.20
CA CYS A 292 4.34 -38.00 -2.16
C CYS A 292 5.62 -38.67 -1.65
N THR A 293 6.12 -39.64 -2.37
CA THR A 293 7.36 -40.36 -2.01
C THR A 293 8.60 -39.45 -1.99
N LYS A 294 8.69 -38.48 -2.89
CA LYS A 294 9.77 -37.47 -2.90
C LYS A 294 9.74 -36.58 -1.65
N CYS A 295 8.54 -36.13 -1.26
CA CYS A 295 8.37 -35.32 -0.04
C CYS A 295 8.70 -36.12 1.21
N GLN A 296 8.24 -37.40 1.30
CA GLN A 296 8.56 -38.26 2.44
C GLN A 296 10.07 -38.57 2.53
N ALA A 297 10.74 -38.81 1.40
CA ALA A 297 12.18 -38.96 1.37
C ALA A 297 12.92 -37.72 1.87
N ARG A 298 12.48 -36.54 1.45
CA ARG A 298 13.06 -35.26 1.89
C ARG A 298 12.84 -35.00 3.38
N ILE A 299 11.67 -35.35 3.93
CA ILE A 299 11.38 -35.26 5.36
C ILE A 299 12.38 -36.13 6.15
N GLN A 300 12.61 -37.37 5.71
CA GLN A 300 13.58 -38.28 6.34
C GLN A 300 15.03 -37.76 6.24
N GLU A 301 15.43 -37.28 5.05
CA GLU A 301 16.78 -36.73 4.80
C GLU A 301 17.08 -35.55 5.72
N LEU A 302 16.11 -34.66 5.92
CA LEU A 302 16.24 -33.47 6.76
C LEU A 302 15.97 -33.73 8.26
N GLY A 303 15.57 -34.93 8.63
CA GLY A 303 15.23 -35.27 10.02
C GLY A 303 13.97 -34.56 10.53
N LEU A 304 13.02 -34.25 9.63
CA LEU A 304 11.78 -33.55 9.95
C LEU A 304 10.71 -34.55 10.39
N GLY A 305 9.75 -34.11 11.19
CA GLY A 305 8.69 -34.94 11.74
C GLY A 305 7.40 -34.96 10.92
N SER A 306 7.21 -34.04 9.97
CA SER A 306 5.94 -33.86 9.25
C SER A 306 6.07 -33.12 7.93
N ALA A 307 5.03 -33.20 7.09
CA ALA A 307 4.90 -32.41 5.86
C ALA A 307 4.81 -30.89 6.15
N ARG A 308 4.24 -30.50 7.30
CA ARG A 308 4.22 -29.10 7.74
C ARG A 308 5.60 -28.56 8.12
N GLU A 309 6.45 -29.43 8.68
CA GLU A 309 7.84 -29.05 8.93
C GLU A 309 8.65 -28.97 7.62
N LEU A 310 8.29 -29.75 6.59
CA LEU A 310 8.87 -29.63 5.26
C LEU A 310 8.47 -28.29 4.59
N GLU A 311 7.22 -27.88 4.72
CA GLU A 311 6.77 -26.55 4.30
C GLU A 311 7.55 -25.45 5.03
N ALA A 312 7.66 -25.54 6.35
CA ALA A 312 8.43 -24.61 7.16
C ALA A 312 9.90 -24.50 6.72
N TRP A 313 10.51 -25.64 6.41
CA TRP A 313 11.87 -25.68 5.87
C TRP A 313 11.97 -24.99 4.51
N PHE A 314 11.03 -25.24 3.60
CA PHE A 314 11.02 -24.65 2.27
C PHE A 314 10.87 -23.12 2.35
N MET A 315 9.89 -22.63 3.08
CA MET A 315 9.63 -21.21 3.28
C MET A 315 10.79 -20.49 3.96
N ARG A 316 11.42 -21.14 4.95
CA ARG A 316 12.61 -20.62 5.62
C ARG A 316 13.79 -20.51 4.65
N THR A 317 14.00 -21.52 3.82
CA THR A 317 15.09 -21.53 2.83
C THR A 317 14.92 -20.44 1.78
N LEU A 318 13.68 -20.15 1.35
CA LEU A 318 13.39 -19.00 0.48
C LEU A 318 13.61 -17.67 1.20
N SER A 319 13.22 -17.57 2.46
CA SER A 319 13.46 -16.39 3.28
C SER A 319 14.95 -16.11 3.44
N GLU A 320 15.74 -17.13 3.75
CA GLU A 320 17.19 -17.04 3.86
C GLU A 320 17.82 -16.60 2.53
N PHE A 321 17.37 -17.16 1.40
CA PHE A 321 17.82 -16.74 0.08
C PHE A 321 17.58 -15.24 -0.18
N LEU A 322 16.40 -14.70 0.18
CA LEU A 322 16.13 -13.26 0.06
C LEU A 322 16.99 -12.42 0.99
N ILE A 323 17.20 -12.87 2.25
CA ILE A 323 18.06 -12.19 3.23
C ILE A 323 19.49 -12.12 2.75
N ASP A 324 20.03 -13.22 2.24
CA ASP A 324 21.39 -13.30 1.68
C ASP A 324 21.59 -12.37 0.47
N ASN A 325 20.49 -12.04 -0.22
CA ASN A 325 20.49 -11.05 -1.30
C ASN A 325 20.09 -9.64 -0.83
N GLY A 326 20.13 -9.36 0.49
CA GLY A 326 19.89 -8.03 1.07
C GLY A 326 18.42 -7.60 1.05
N ARG A 327 17.48 -8.55 0.95
CA ARG A 327 16.03 -8.28 0.96
C ARG A 327 15.41 -8.72 2.28
N THR A 328 14.29 -8.10 2.63
CA THR A 328 13.48 -8.49 3.79
C THR A 328 12.28 -9.29 3.32
N PRO A 329 12.16 -10.57 3.67
CA PRO A 329 11.01 -11.38 3.30
C PRO A 329 9.78 -11.00 4.11
N ILE A 330 8.63 -11.01 3.43
CA ILE A 330 7.30 -10.93 4.04
C ILE A 330 6.57 -12.21 3.65
N SER A 331 5.73 -12.74 4.53
CA SER A 331 4.84 -13.85 4.20
C SER A 331 3.46 -13.61 4.77
N TRP A 332 2.46 -14.16 4.12
CA TRP A 332 1.17 -14.37 4.77
C TRP A 332 1.38 -15.22 6.03
N ARG A 333 0.42 -15.12 6.92
CA ARG A 333 0.42 -16.00 8.09
C ARG A 333 0.58 -17.46 7.62
N THR A 334 1.62 -18.09 8.11
CA THR A 334 1.87 -19.52 7.91
C THR A 334 2.10 -20.17 9.26
N PRO A 335 1.71 -21.44 9.46
CA PRO A 335 2.07 -22.20 10.67
C PRO A 335 3.58 -22.48 10.79
N ALA A 336 4.35 -22.12 9.78
CA ALA A 336 5.79 -22.33 9.72
C ALA A 336 6.56 -21.39 10.66
N ILE A 337 7.59 -21.92 11.33
CA ILE A 337 8.58 -21.09 12.04
C ILE A 337 9.54 -20.51 10.99
N LEU A 338 9.35 -19.23 10.68
CA LEU A 338 10.18 -18.48 9.75
C LEU A 338 11.42 -17.91 10.45
N THR A 339 12.26 -17.22 9.70
CA THR A 339 13.41 -16.50 10.27
C THR A 339 12.94 -15.30 11.10
N PRO A 340 13.70 -14.84 12.11
CA PRO A 340 13.34 -13.64 12.87
C PRO A 340 13.26 -12.36 12.04
N GLN A 341 13.84 -12.33 10.85
CA GLN A 341 13.82 -11.20 9.93
C GLN A 341 12.54 -11.14 9.06
N ASN A 342 11.78 -12.22 8.98
CA ASN A 342 10.50 -12.20 8.28
C ASN A 342 9.54 -11.21 8.93
N ILE A 343 8.81 -10.48 8.08
CA ILE A 343 7.62 -9.73 8.49
C ILE A 343 6.42 -10.65 8.26
N LEU A 344 5.51 -10.72 9.22
CA LEU A 344 4.28 -11.49 9.09
C LEU A 344 3.14 -10.57 8.68
N GLN A 345 2.47 -10.91 7.59
CA GLN A 345 1.23 -10.25 7.19
C GLN A 345 0.05 -11.10 7.68
N CYS A 346 -0.69 -10.54 8.62
CA CYS A 346 -1.79 -11.22 9.26
C CYS A 346 -3.11 -10.88 8.58
N TRP A 347 -3.82 -11.89 8.13
CA TRP A 347 -5.14 -11.84 7.50
C TRP A 347 -6.12 -12.76 8.22
N GLY A 348 -7.37 -12.80 7.79
CA GLY A 348 -8.42 -13.55 8.47
C GLY A 348 -9.10 -12.70 9.56
N ASN A 349 -9.85 -13.35 10.41
CA ASN A 349 -10.55 -12.67 11.51
C ASN A 349 -9.63 -12.39 12.71
N ALA A 350 -10.08 -11.55 13.64
CA ALA A 350 -9.31 -11.14 14.80
C ALA A 350 -8.81 -12.30 15.68
N ASN A 351 -9.54 -13.44 15.72
CA ASN A 351 -9.12 -14.61 16.50
C ASN A 351 -7.92 -15.33 15.84
N ASP A 352 -7.85 -15.32 14.50
CA ASP A 352 -6.72 -15.91 13.78
C ASP A 352 -5.43 -15.12 13.98
N MET A 353 -5.55 -13.81 14.20
CA MET A 353 -4.40 -12.93 14.46
C MET A 353 -3.69 -13.22 15.77
N TRP A 354 -4.42 -13.64 16.79
CA TRP A 354 -3.81 -14.14 18.04
C TRP A 354 -2.86 -15.31 17.77
N GLY A 355 -3.22 -16.19 16.84
CA GLY A 355 -2.35 -17.28 16.42
C GLY A 355 -1.01 -16.81 15.87
N CYS A 356 -0.98 -15.75 15.02
CA CYS A 356 0.27 -15.21 14.49
C CYS A 356 1.19 -14.65 15.57
N ALA A 357 0.64 -13.83 16.48
CA ALA A 357 1.41 -13.21 17.56
C ALA A 357 1.94 -14.23 18.58
N MET A 358 1.24 -15.35 18.75
CA MET A 358 1.63 -16.41 19.70
C MET A 358 2.64 -17.38 19.09
N HIS A 359 2.55 -17.71 17.81
CA HIS A 359 3.45 -18.67 17.16
C HIS A 359 4.90 -18.19 17.05
N ASP A 360 5.13 -16.92 16.81
CA ASP A 360 6.48 -16.38 16.69
C ASP A 360 7.14 -16.05 18.03
N GLN A 361 6.45 -16.31 19.13
CA GLN A 361 6.90 -15.99 20.49
C GLN A 361 7.33 -14.52 20.66
N GLY A 362 6.72 -13.63 19.90
CA GLY A 362 6.97 -12.21 20.01
C GLY A 362 8.19 -11.67 19.27
N LYS A 363 8.71 -12.33 18.26
CA LYS A 363 9.95 -11.92 17.57
C LYS A 363 9.73 -11.12 16.28
N ASN A 364 8.77 -11.51 15.46
CA ASN A 364 8.59 -10.91 14.14
C ASN A 364 7.81 -9.59 14.17
N LEU A 365 8.10 -8.71 13.21
CA LEU A 365 7.28 -7.54 12.91
C LEU A 365 5.99 -7.98 12.19
N VAL A 366 4.92 -7.22 12.36
CA VAL A 366 3.59 -7.61 11.89
C VAL A 366 2.92 -6.49 11.09
N ILE A 367 2.27 -6.87 9.99
CA ILE A 367 1.37 -6.02 9.20
C ILE A 367 -0.06 -6.56 9.42
N SER A 368 -1.00 -5.65 9.70
CA SER A 368 -2.41 -6.00 9.86
C SER A 368 -3.15 -5.88 8.52
N SER A 369 -3.73 -6.98 8.04
CA SER A 369 -4.57 -7.04 6.83
C SER A 369 -5.85 -7.83 7.12
N ILE A 370 -6.52 -7.50 8.23
CA ILE A 370 -7.74 -8.21 8.65
C ILE A 370 -8.83 -8.03 7.59
N ASP A 371 -9.41 -9.13 7.13
CA ASP A 371 -10.36 -9.18 6.03
C ASP A 371 -11.63 -8.34 6.28
N ASN A 372 -12.24 -8.47 7.43
CA ASN A 372 -13.43 -7.72 7.81
C ASN A 372 -13.16 -6.27 8.27
N ALA A 373 -11.92 -5.80 8.13
CA ALA A 373 -11.51 -4.45 8.50
C ALA A 373 -10.83 -3.67 7.38
N TYR A 374 -10.16 -4.36 6.42
CA TYR A 374 -9.31 -3.69 5.44
C TYR A 374 -9.50 -4.17 4.00
N TYR A 375 -10.22 -5.27 3.73
CA TYR A 375 -10.37 -5.83 2.39
C TYR A 375 -11.26 -4.96 1.48
N LEU A 376 -10.66 -4.45 0.40
CA LEU A 376 -11.32 -3.52 -0.52
C LEU A 376 -12.21 -4.23 -1.56
N ASP A 377 -12.06 -5.53 -1.77
CA ASP A 377 -12.94 -6.35 -2.61
C ASP A 377 -14.31 -6.58 -1.97
N TYR A 378 -14.41 -6.48 -0.64
CA TYR A 378 -15.66 -6.60 0.08
C TYR A 378 -16.68 -5.52 -0.35
N PRO A 379 -18.00 -5.84 -0.36
CA PRO A 379 -19.02 -4.89 -0.77
C PRO A 379 -19.11 -3.71 0.19
N GLN A 380 -19.23 -2.50 -0.36
CA GLN A 380 -19.45 -1.26 0.43
C GLN A 380 -20.92 -1.05 0.77
N SER A 381 -21.80 -1.60 -0.07
CA SER A 381 -23.25 -1.41 0.03
C SER A 381 -24.02 -2.66 -0.37
N ALA A 382 -25.30 -2.71 0.03
CA ALA A 382 -26.21 -3.77 -0.38
C ALA A 382 -26.38 -3.77 -1.91
N GLY A 383 -26.37 -4.97 -2.51
CA GLY A 383 -26.54 -5.15 -3.95
C GLY A 383 -25.25 -5.19 -4.77
N GLU A 384 -24.10 -4.88 -4.17
CA GLU A 384 -22.82 -5.15 -4.85
C GLU A 384 -22.57 -6.67 -4.99
N PRO A 385 -21.94 -7.11 -6.11
CA PRO A 385 -21.45 -8.47 -6.25
C PRO A 385 -20.51 -8.83 -5.10
N ARG A 386 -20.68 -10.05 -4.55
CA ARG A 386 -19.85 -10.56 -3.46
C ARG A 386 -19.75 -12.08 -3.51
N LEU A 387 -18.66 -12.60 -2.98
CA LEU A 387 -18.50 -14.02 -2.69
C LEU A 387 -19.19 -14.36 -1.34
N GLN A 388 -19.45 -15.64 -1.11
CA GLN A 388 -20.30 -16.08 0.01
C GLN A 388 -19.72 -15.68 1.39
N TRP A 389 -18.41 -15.62 1.51
CA TRP A 389 -17.72 -15.29 2.78
C TRP A 389 -17.58 -13.80 3.05
N MET A 390 -17.80 -12.94 2.03
CA MET A 390 -17.63 -11.50 2.16
C MET A 390 -18.75 -10.87 2.99
N VAL A 391 -18.37 -10.09 3.97
CA VAL A 391 -19.28 -9.22 4.72
C VAL A 391 -19.30 -7.82 4.10
N MET A 392 -20.29 -7.03 4.47
CA MET A 392 -20.32 -5.63 4.05
C MET A 392 -19.29 -4.81 4.82
N LEU A 393 -18.41 -4.12 4.10
CA LEU A 393 -17.36 -3.27 4.66
C LEU A 393 -17.46 -1.85 4.09
N PRO A 394 -18.31 -0.98 4.67
CA PRO A 394 -18.39 0.42 4.27
C PRO A 394 -17.16 1.21 4.71
N GLU A 395 -17.03 2.43 4.20
CA GLU A 395 -15.94 3.37 4.54
C GLU A 395 -15.77 3.55 6.06
N GLU A 396 -16.89 3.70 6.79
CA GLU A 396 -16.88 3.85 8.25
C GLU A 396 -16.24 2.65 8.96
N GLY A 397 -16.45 1.45 8.44
CA GLY A 397 -15.86 0.21 8.98
C GLY A 397 -14.33 0.25 8.92
N ILE A 398 -13.77 0.68 7.78
CA ILE A 398 -12.32 0.84 7.62
C ILE A 398 -11.79 1.95 8.54
N TYR A 399 -12.49 3.09 8.60
CA TYR A 399 -12.09 4.19 9.47
C TYR A 399 -12.08 3.81 10.95
N ALA A 400 -13.07 3.04 11.39
CA ALA A 400 -13.21 2.60 12.79
C ALA A 400 -12.21 1.50 13.16
N ALA A 401 -11.63 0.79 12.20
CA ALA A 401 -10.73 -0.32 12.46
C ALA A 401 -9.49 0.13 13.24
N ASN A 402 -9.09 -0.68 14.23
CA ASN A 402 -7.90 -0.44 15.05
C ASN A 402 -6.98 -1.67 15.01
N PRO A 403 -5.88 -1.62 14.25
CA PRO A 403 -4.97 -2.76 14.17
C PRO A 403 -4.38 -3.15 15.53
N ALA A 404 -4.12 -2.18 16.41
CA ALA A 404 -3.59 -2.47 17.75
C ALA A 404 -4.61 -3.18 18.65
N ALA A 405 -5.88 -2.83 18.58
CA ALA A 405 -6.93 -3.50 19.36
C ALA A 405 -7.16 -4.95 18.88
N HIS A 406 -7.07 -5.19 17.57
CA HIS A 406 -7.19 -6.54 17.01
C HIS A 406 -6.00 -7.43 17.34
N MET A 407 -4.79 -6.87 17.41
CA MET A 407 -3.54 -7.59 17.65
C MET A 407 -3.21 -7.74 19.14
N GLY A 408 -3.93 -7.02 20.01
CA GLY A 408 -3.65 -6.92 21.43
C GLY A 408 -2.45 -6.02 21.76
N GLU A 409 -2.44 -5.49 22.99
CA GLU A 409 -1.36 -4.63 23.50
C GLU A 409 0.02 -5.33 23.51
N ALA A 410 0.02 -6.66 23.48
CA ALA A 410 1.23 -7.49 23.50
C ALA A 410 2.15 -7.29 22.28
N LEU A 411 1.64 -6.78 21.13
CA LEU A 411 2.49 -6.52 19.95
C LEU A 411 3.33 -5.26 20.10
N GLY A 412 2.82 -4.21 20.76
CA GLY A 412 3.56 -2.96 20.96
C GLY A 412 4.22 -2.46 19.67
N ASP A 413 5.51 -2.17 19.75
CA ASP A 413 6.32 -1.65 18.64
C ASP A 413 6.53 -2.63 17.47
N ARG A 414 6.07 -3.89 17.58
CA ARG A 414 6.15 -4.87 16.50
C ARG A 414 5.07 -4.67 15.44
N LEU A 415 3.98 -3.97 15.76
CA LEU A 415 2.99 -3.59 14.77
C LEU A 415 3.55 -2.49 13.87
N LEU A 416 3.83 -2.82 12.62
CA LEU A 416 4.29 -1.84 11.62
C LEU A 416 3.16 -0.93 11.15
N GLY A 417 1.97 -1.50 10.97
CA GLY A 417 0.82 -0.77 10.47
C GLY A 417 -0.24 -1.64 9.85
N LEU A 418 -0.97 -1.06 8.90
CA LEU A 418 -2.05 -1.72 8.20
C LEU A 418 -1.82 -1.75 6.67
N GLU A 419 -2.46 -2.73 6.03
CA GLU A 419 -2.54 -2.82 4.59
C GLU A 419 -3.96 -3.18 4.16
N CYS A 420 -4.42 -2.54 3.07
CA CYS A 420 -5.73 -2.75 2.50
C CYS A 420 -5.63 -3.63 1.24
N PRO A 421 -5.87 -4.94 1.33
CA PRO A 421 -5.91 -5.81 0.16
C PRO A 421 -7.10 -5.50 -0.74
N LEU A 422 -6.85 -5.57 -2.06
CA LEU A 422 -7.87 -5.61 -3.09
C LEU A 422 -7.66 -6.90 -3.90
N TRP A 423 -8.32 -7.97 -3.46
CA TRP A 423 -8.43 -9.21 -4.20
C TRP A 423 -9.34 -9.03 -5.40
N THR A 424 -9.03 -9.69 -6.52
CA THR A 424 -9.70 -9.36 -7.78
C THR A 424 -10.45 -10.52 -8.43
N GLU A 425 -10.80 -11.59 -7.70
CA GLU A 425 -11.58 -12.72 -8.23
C GLU A 425 -12.87 -12.28 -8.92
N ILE A 426 -13.51 -11.22 -8.41
CA ILE A 426 -14.74 -10.64 -8.96
C ILE A 426 -14.65 -9.14 -9.22
N VAL A 427 -13.42 -8.59 -9.25
CA VAL A 427 -13.18 -7.15 -9.41
C VAL A 427 -12.38 -6.90 -10.70
N PRO A 428 -13.05 -6.68 -11.84
CA PRO A 428 -12.38 -6.31 -13.07
C PRO A 428 -11.77 -4.89 -12.98
N GLU A 429 -10.82 -4.59 -13.86
CA GLU A 429 -10.03 -3.34 -13.85
C GLU A 429 -10.88 -2.07 -13.71
N TRP A 430 -11.99 -1.97 -14.45
CA TRP A 430 -12.84 -0.78 -14.43
C TRP A 430 -13.52 -0.50 -13.08
N ARG A 431 -13.52 -1.47 -12.15
CA ARG A 431 -14.06 -1.33 -10.80
C ARG A 431 -13.03 -0.91 -9.75
N ILE A 432 -11.74 -0.91 -10.07
CA ILE A 432 -10.66 -0.62 -9.10
C ILE A 432 -10.92 0.70 -8.36
N GLY A 433 -11.17 1.78 -9.09
CA GLY A 433 -11.47 3.08 -8.48
C GLY A 433 -12.66 3.03 -7.51
N ALA A 434 -13.77 2.44 -7.95
CA ALA A 434 -14.97 2.33 -7.12
C ALA A 434 -14.77 1.43 -5.89
N LYS A 435 -13.87 0.43 -5.96
CA LYS A 435 -13.54 -0.43 -4.82
C LYS A 435 -12.55 0.24 -3.86
N CYS A 436 -11.64 1.04 -4.37
CA CYS A 436 -10.64 1.75 -3.56
C CYS A 436 -11.25 2.98 -2.86
N PHE A 437 -12.06 3.77 -3.56
CA PHE A 437 -12.51 5.06 -3.05
C PHE A 437 -14.01 5.05 -2.70
N PRO A 438 -14.39 5.77 -1.60
CA PRO A 438 -13.56 6.60 -0.75
C PRO A 438 -12.79 5.85 0.37
N ARG A 439 -12.83 4.52 0.43
CA ARG A 439 -12.29 3.72 1.54
C ARG A 439 -10.80 3.91 1.80
N LEU A 440 -9.98 4.14 0.76
CA LEU A 440 -8.57 4.44 0.94
C LEU A 440 -8.33 5.81 1.58
N VAL A 441 -9.24 6.77 1.40
CA VAL A 441 -9.17 8.06 2.13
C VAL A 441 -9.36 7.81 3.62
N ALA A 442 -10.34 6.98 4.00
CA ALA A 442 -10.57 6.57 5.38
C ALA A 442 -9.38 5.78 5.97
N ALA A 443 -8.84 4.82 5.21
CA ALA A 443 -7.69 4.02 5.61
C ALA A 443 -6.44 4.88 5.84
N SER A 444 -6.22 5.90 5.00
CA SER A 444 -5.08 6.81 5.14
C SER A 444 -5.11 7.54 6.47
N GLU A 445 -6.24 8.11 6.86
CA GLU A 445 -6.37 8.78 8.17
C GLU A 445 -6.37 7.77 9.31
N ALA A 446 -6.97 6.59 9.14
CA ALA A 446 -6.95 5.52 10.13
C ALA A 446 -5.52 5.04 10.47
N ALA A 447 -4.62 5.04 9.48
CA ALA A 447 -3.21 4.72 9.67
C ALA A 447 -2.35 5.90 10.13
N TRP A 448 -2.84 7.12 9.93
CA TRP A 448 -2.10 8.35 10.22
C TRP A 448 -2.27 8.82 11.66
N LEU A 449 -3.49 8.74 12.20
CA LEU A 449 -3.83 9.23 13.52
C LEU A 449 -3.71 8.15 14.62
N PRO A 450 -3.37 8.53 15.86
CA PRO A 450 -3.65 7.69 17.01
C PRO A 450 -5.14 7.35 17.08
N PHE A 451 -5.46 6.14 17.51
CA PHE A 451 -6.84 5.65 17.48
C PHE A 451 -7.81 6.52 18.31
N ASP A 452 -7.38 7.02 19.46
CA ASP A 452 -8.16 7.88 20.36
C ASP A 452 -8.45 9.29 19.80
N LYS A 453 -7.81 9.66 18.70
CA LYS A 453 -8.00 10.93 17.99
C LYS A 453 -8.94 10.84 16.79
N LYS A 454 -9.42 9.66 16.45
CA LYS A 454 -10.34 9.45 15.32
C LYS A 454 -11.73 9.99 15.64
N ASN A 455 -12.33 10.66 14.64
CA ASN A 455 -13.73 11.10 14.67
C ASN A 455 -14.30 11.06 13.26
N TYR A 456 -15.17 10.08 12.99
CA TYR A 456 -15.68 9.83 11.65
C TYR A 456 -16.52 10.99 11.09
N GLN A 457 -17.29 11.69 11.91
CA GLN A 457 -18.10 12.82 11.45
C GLN A 457 -17.23 14.03 11.08
N ASP A 458 -16.20 14.31 11.86
CA ASP A 458 -15.20 15.32 11.52
C ASP A 458 -14.43 14.96 10.23
N TYR A 459 -14.05 13.69 10.08
CA TYR A 459 -13.45 13.16 8.86
C TYR A 459 -14.35 13.37 7.64
N LEU A 460 -15.63 12.99 7.72
CA LEU A 460 -16.59 13.16 6.62
C LEU A 460 -16.73 14.64 6.22
N GLY A 461 -16.81 15.54 7.20
CA GLY A 461 -16.88 16.98 6.94
C GLY A 461 -15.69 17.50 6.13
N ARG A 462 -14.47 17.10 6.50
CA ARG A 462 -13.24 17.50 5.79
C ARG A 462 -13.14 16.87 4.41
N ARG A 463 -13.48 15.58 4.26
CA ARG A 463 -13.52 14.91 2.97
C ARG A 463 -14.51 15.59 2.01
N THR A 464 -15.72 15.84 2.47
CA THR A 464 -16.75 16.53 1.67
C THR A 464 -16.29 17.94 1.27
N ALA A 465 -15.65 18.68 2.17
CA ALA A 465 -15.15 20.02 1.85
C ALA A 465 -14.10 19.99 0.73
N LEU A 466 -13.17 19.05 0.75
CA LEU A 466 -12.15 18.89 -0.29
C LEU A 466 -12.75 18.44 -1.63
N GLU A 467 -13.71 17.52 -1.62
CA GLU A 467 -14.42 17.07 -2.82
C GLU A 467 -15.25 18.21 -3.44
N LEU A 468 -15.93 19.01 -2.63
CA LEU A 468 -16.66 20.22 -3.09
C LEU A 468 -15.71 21.29 -3.61
N ALA A 469 -14.48 21.36 -3.12
CA ALA A 469 -13.43 22.22 -3.66
C ALA A 469 -12.84 21.70 -4.99
N GLY A 470 -13.26 20.52 -5.46
CA GLY A 470 -12.85 19.91 -6.73
C GLY A 470 -11.66 18.97 -6.63
N LEU A 471 -11.27 18.54 -5.41
CA LEU A 471 -10.24 17.52 -5.26
C LEU A 471 -10.80 16.14 -5.58
N GLU A 472 -10.22 15.48 -6.58
CA GLU A 472 -10.56 14.12 -6.96
C GLU A 472 -9.51 13.14 -6.38
N TRP A 473 -9.99 12.07 -5.75
CA TRP A 473 -9.13 11.06 -5.15
C TRP A 473 -8.66 9.99 -6.15
N TRP A 474 -9.44 9.82 -7.25
CA TRP A 474 -9.16 8.79 -8.28
C TRP A 474 -9.13 9.37 -9.69
#